data_e3e94d7d8f3b28461683ba075b09baee
#
_entry.id   e3e94d7d8f3b28461683ba075b09baee
#
_cell.length_a   1.000
_cell.length_b   1.000
_cell.length_c   1.000
_cell.angle_alpha   90.00
_cell.angle_beta   90.00
_cell.angle_gamma   90.00
#
_symmetry.space_group_name_H-M   'P 1'
#
loop_
_entity.id
_entity.type
_entity.pdbx_description
1 polymer ?
#
loop_
_entity_poly.entity_id
_entity_poly.type
_entity_poly.pdbx_seq_one_letter_code
_entity_poly.pdbx_strand_id
1 'polypeptide(L)'
;MTFLEEVQRRRTFAIISHPDAGKTTLTEKLLLYGGAIHLAGSVKSRKTAKHAVSDWMEIEKQRGISVTSSVLQFDYDGCRVNILDTPGHQDFSEDTYRTLMAADSAVMLIDIAKGVEAQTKKLFAVSKERGIPIFTFVNKIDHFGRSPFDLMEEIENVLGIRTCPMNWPIGINGEYKGVYDREHETIELFAKDETHGQEKLASEKGALTDPRMKELLGDDVYQALLDDIELLDVAGDPFDFDKVRAGELTPMFFGSAMTNFGVKPFLEKFLELAPSPAPRQAVEEMVQPTSEDFSALVFKIQANMDPNHHDRIVFMRICSGKFEKGMSVLHRQSNKTIRLSQPQQFLATERTIVEDAYPGDIIGVFDAGTMGVGDTLCAQKHKVTFGDFPVFPPEFFARVSPKDTMKRKQFQKGMTQLAQEGAVQIFEQPGALDSFVVGAVGMLQFEVLEYRLKNEYGVDLLNNTLPYSVARWIDGEVDIASLKGVDNAMIVKDNRDRTVVLISNEWQMGWVQERNPDVTFLTTPKLHHEL
;
A
#
# COMPACT_ATOMS: atom_id res chain seq x y z
N MET A 1 -25.42 -16.58 -4.13
CA MET A 1 -24.62 -16.64 -2.90
C MET A 1 -25.33 -15.86 -1.80
N THR A 2 -25.27 -16.33 -0.57
CA THR A 2 -25.76 -15.59 0.60
C THR A 2 -24.80 -14.42 0.91
N PHE A 3 -25.24 -13.46 1.73
CA PHE A 3 -24.40 -12.37 2.18
C PHE A 3 -23.11 -12.86 2.87
N LEU A 4 -23.23 -13.88 3.72
CA LEU A 4 -22.08 -14.45 4.42
C LEU A 4 -21.08 -15.13 3.48
N GLU A 5 -21.54 -15.88 2.48
CA GLU A 5 -20.70 -16.48 1.46
C GLU A 5 -19.96 -15.41 0.65
N GLU A 6 -20.64 -14.31 0.32
CA GLU A 6 -20.02 -13.17 -0.35
C GLU A 6 -18.93 -12.53 0.50
N VAL A 7 -19.13 -12.35 1.79
CA VAL A 7 -18.08 -11.83 2.70
C VAL A 7 -16.90 -12.80 2.78
N GLN A 8 -17.17 -14.09 2.97
CA GLN A 8 -16.14 -15.11 3.19
C GLN A 8 -15.23 -15.33 1.99
N ARG A 9 -15.71 -15.11 0.76
CA ARG A 9 -14.90 -15.30 -0.45
C ARG A 9 -13.96 -14.12 -0.76
N ARG A 10 -14.03 -12.99 -0.04
CA ARG A 10 -13.16 -11.84 -0.30
C ARG A 10 -11.78 -12.01 0.31
N ARG A 11 -10.78 -11.61 -0.47
CA ARG A 11 -9.36 -11.56 -0.07
C ARG A 11 -8.82 -10.19 -0.44
N THR A 12 -8.54 -9.36 0.56
CA THR A 12 -8.05 -8.00 0.35
C THR A 12 -6.69 -7.86 1.02
N PHE A 13 -5.66 -7.70 0.22
CA PHE A 13 -4.29 -7.64 0.70
C PHE A 13 -3.47 -6.54 0.03
N ALA A 14 -2.49 -6.05 0.76
CA ALA A 14 -1.50 -5.11 0.26
C ALA A 14 -0.19 -5.84 -0.06
N ILE A 15 0.53 -5.37 -1.08
CA ILE A 15 1.88 -5.85 -1.38
C ILE A 15 2.86 -4.80 -0.88
N ILE A 16 3.72 -5.19 0.07
CA ILE A 16 4.74 -4.34 0.68
C ILE A 16 6.14 -4.81 0.30
N SER A 17 7.02 -3.88 -0.01
CA SER A 17 8.40 -4.21 -0.37
C SER A 17 9.32 -3.01 -0.32
N HIS A 18 10.62 -3.26 -0.33
CA HIS A 18 11.61 -2.25 -0.74
C HIS A 18 11.49 -1.95 -2.25
N PRO A 19 11.84 -0.73 -2.73
CA PRO A 19 11.96 -0.45 -4.15
C PRO A 19 12.81 -1.50 -4.89
N ASP A 20 12.45 -1.83 -6.12
CA ASP A 20 13.13 -2.81 -6.97
C ASP A 20 13.06 -4.29 -6.51
N ALA A 21 12.37 -4.63 -5.43
CA ALA A 21 12.17 -6.04 -5.04
C ALA A 21 11.30 -6.83 -6.03
N GLY A 22 10.63 -6.15 -6.97
CA GLY A 22 9.81 -6.75 -8.02
C GLY A 22 8.31 -6.73 -7.76
N LYS A 23 7.86 -5.78 -6.92
CA LYS A 23 6.46 -5.63 -6.52
C LYS A 23 5.51 -5.50 -7.73
N THR A 24 5.73 -4.50 -8.58
CA THR A 24 4.92 -4.28 -9.78
C THR A 24 4.92 -5.51 -10.71
N THR A 25 6.07 -6.19 -10.83
CA THR A 25 6.17 -7.43 -11.61
C THR A 25 5.31 -8.54 -11.00
N LEU A 26 5.35 -8.73 -9.67
CA LEU A 26 4.51 -9.74 -9.01
C LEU A 26 3.02 -9.41 -9.19
N THR A 27 2.62 -8.16 -8.99
CA THR A 27 1.23 -7.69 -9.20
C THR A 27 0.73 -8.04 -10.60
N GLU A 28 1.52 -7.74 -11.64
CA GLU A 28 1.19 -8.09 -13.03
C GLU A 28 1.03 -9.61 -13.24
N LYS A 29 1.86 -10.42 -12.57
CA LYS A 29 1.74 -11.88 -12.68
C LYS A 29 0.51 -12.42 -11.95
N LEU A 30 0.16 -11.88 -10.81
CA LEU A 30 -1.09 -12.24 -10.11
C LEU A 30 -2.31 -11.92 -10.99
N LEU A 31 -2.32 -10.77 -11.68
CA LEU A 31 -3.37 -10.41 -12.64
C LEU A 31 -3.39 -11.37 -13.85
N LEU A 32 -2.22 -11.76 -14.36
CA LEU A 32 -2.10 -12.72 -15.46
C LEU A 32 -2.67 -14.09 -15.09
N TYR A 33 -2.28 -14.63 -13.93
CA TYR A 33 -2.80 -15.93 -13.45
C TYR A 33 -4.28 -15.84 -13.09
N GLY A 34 -4.73 -14.73 -12.52
CA GLY A 34 -6.13 -14.42 -12.27
C GLY A 34 -6.99 -14.24 -13.53
N GLY A 35 -6.35 -14.18 -14.71
CA GLY A 35 -7.07 -14.00 -15.99
C GLY A 35 -7.58 -12.57 -16.22
N ALA A 36 -7.17 -11.62 -15.38
CA ALA A 36 -7.54 -10.21 -15.51
C ALA A 36 -6.81 -9.52 -16.68
N ILE A 37 -5.63 -10.02 -17.04
CA ILE A 37 -4.85 -9.58 -18.20
C ILE A 37 -4.39 -10.80 -19.00
N HIS A 38 -4.19 -10.64 -20.31
CA HIS A 38 -3.75 -11.72 -21.19
C HIS A 38 -2.22 -11.81 -21.31
N LEU A 39 -1.54 -10.66 -21.19
CA LEU A 39 -0.08 -10.55 -21.24
C LEU A 39 0.38 -9.58 -20.16
N ALA A 40 1.36 -10.00 -19.36
CA ALA A 40 1.95 -9.13 -18.36
C ALA A 40 2.85 -8.05 -18.98
N GLY A 41 2.79 -6.84 -18.43
CA GLY A 41 3.69 -5.75 -18.76
C GLY A 41 5.07 -5.88 -18.11
N SER A 42 6.04 -5.08 -18.55
CA SER A 42 7.40 -5.06 -18.01
C SER A 42 7.81 -3.65 -17.60
N VAL A 43 8.31 -3.50 -16.38
CA VAL A 43 8.78 -2.22 -15.80
C VAL A 43 10.11 -1.77 -16.43
N LYS A 44 10.97 -2.70 -16.86
CA LYS A 44 12.37 -2.38 -17.27
C LYS A 44 12.63 -2.37 -18.78
N SER A 45 11.66 -2.69 -19.62
CA SER A 45 11.90 -2.81 -21.05
C SER A 45 11.64 -1.50 -21.80
N ARG A 46 12.71 -0.78 -22.14
CA ARG A 46 12.67 0.34 -23.11
C ARG A 46 12.21 -0.07 -24.52
N LYS A 47 12.02 -1.38 -24.78
CA LYS A 47 11.70 -1.93 -26.10
C LYS A 47 10.30 -2.56 -26.21
N THR A 48 9.57 -2.75 -25.12
CA THR A 48 8.21 -3.29 -25.15
C THR A 48 7.18 -2.17 -25.04
N ALA A 49 6.21 -2.14 -25.93
CA ALA A 49 5.15 -1.13 -26.01
C ALA A 49 4.09 -1.25 -24.89
N LYS A 50 4.22 -2.22 -23.97
CA LYS A 50 3.30 -2.41 -22.83
C LYS A 50 4.00 -2.08 -21.50
N HIS A 51 3.50 -1.04 -20.83
CA HIS A 51 3.84 -0.72 -19.45
C HIS A 51 3.00 -1.58 -18.48
N ALA A 52 3.44 -1.66 -17.23
CA ALA A 52 2.69 -2.32 -16.17
C ALA A 52 1.33 -1.64 -15.97
N VAL A 53 0.31 -2.46 -15.73
CA VAL A 53 -1.07 -2.00 -15.56
C VAL A 53 -1.23 -1.20 -14.26
N SER A 54 -0.43 -1.49 -13.24
CA SER A 54 -0.43 -0.77 -11.96
C SER A 54 0.16 0.65 -12.07
N ASP A 55 1.10 0.88 -13.01
CA ASP A 55 1.76 2.18 -13.20
C ASP A 55 1.02 2.98 -14.29
N TRP A 56 -0.01 3.72 -13.90
CA TRP A 56 -0.87 4.44 -14.82
C TRP A 56 -0.42 5.88 -15.09
N MET A 57 0.31 6.52 -14.15
CA MET A 57 0.82 7.87 -14.34
C MET A 57 2.03 7.88 -15.27
N GLU A 58 2.12 8.91 -16.13
CA GLU A 58 3.26 9.05 -17.05
C GLU A 58 4.60 9.23 -16.33
N ILE A 59 4.60 9.87 -15.16
CA ILE A 59 5.80 10.02 -14.33
C ILE A 59 6.27 8.67 -13.77
N GLU A 60 5.34 7.78 -13.42
CA GLU A 60 5.65 6.41 -12.97
C GLU A 60 6.34 5.63 -14.09
N LYS A 61 5.78 5.71 -15.31
CA LYS A 61 6.32 5.05 -16.50
C LYS A 61 7.71 5.57 -16.88
N GLN A 62 7.91 6.89 -16.81
CA GLN A 62 9.19 7.52 -17.13
C GLN A 62 10.28 7.19 -16.11
N ARG A 63 9.94 7.13 -14.82
CA ARG A 63 10.87 6.87 -13.72
C ARG A 63 11.02 5.38 -13.39
N GLY A 64 10.05 4.54 -13.77
CA GLY A 64 10.01 3.12 -13.43
C GLY A 64 9.79 2.86 -11.94
N ILE A 65 9.10 3.77 -11.25
CA ILE A 65 8.74 3.68 -9.83
C ILE A 65 7.25 3.96 -9.66
N SER A 66 6.58 3.19 -8.81
CA SER A 66 5.19 3.48 -8.42
C SER A 66 5.17 4.63 -7.41
N VAL A 67 4.40 5.66 -7.71
CA VAL A 67 4.26 6.89 -6.92
C VAL A 67 2.98 6.87 -6.09
N THR A 68 1.93 6.25 -6.65
CA THR A 68 0.61 6.13 -6.01
C THR A 68 0.22 4.67 -5.84
N SER A 69 -0.59 4.39 -4.82
CA SER A 69 -1.20 3.07 -4.66
C SER A 69 -2.26 2.82 -5.73
N SER A 70 -2.37 1.58 -6.20
CA SER A 70 -3.37 1.13 -7.15
C SER A 70 -4.27 0.08 -6.51
N VAL A 71 -5.54 0.05 -6.92
CA VAL A 71 -6.52 -0.96 -6.52
C VAL A 71 -6.81 -1.84 -7.73
N LEU A 72 -6.59 -3.13 -7.61
CA LEU A 72 -6.76 -4.11 -8.67
C LEU A 72 -7.65 -5.25 -8.18
N GLN A 73 -8.61 -5.66 -8.98
CA GLN A 73 -9.62 -6.63 -8.58
C GLN A 73 -9.82 -7.69 -9.66
N PHE A 74 -10.00 -8.94 -9.24
CA PHE A 74 -10.36 -10.05 -10.12
C PHE A 74 -10.99 -11.21 -9.34
N ASP A 75 -11.64 -12.14 -10.04
CA ASP A 75 -12.14 -13.38 -9.46
C ASP A 75 -11.18 -14.53 -9.80
N TYR A 76 -10.84 -15.34 -8.81
CA TYR A 76 -9.98 -16.52 -8.99
C TYR A 76 -10.36 -17.61 -7.99
N ASP A 77 -10.58 -18.81 -8.49
CA ASP A 77 -10.88 -20.02 -7.69
C ASP A 77 -11.93 -19.79 -6.60
N GLY A 78 -13.06 -19.18 -6.97
CA GLY A 78 -14.16 -18.85 -6.05
C GLY A 78 -13.91 -17.65 -5.14
N CYS A 79 -12.69 -17.13 -5.06
CA CYS A 79 -12.35 -15.93 -4.31
C CYS A 79 -12.56 -14.65 -5.14
N ARG A 80 -13.01 -13.60 -4.48
CA ARG A 80 -12.95 -12.22 -4.97
C ARG A 80 -11.69 -11.58 -4.41
N VAL A 81 -10.74 -11.29 -5.27
CA VAL A 81 -9.41 -10.81 -4.90
C VAL A 81 -9.33 -9.30 -5.09
N ASN A 82 -8.88 -8.59 -4.06
CA ASN A 82 -8.60 -7.16 -4.09
C ASN A 82 -7.11 -6.97 -3.75
N ILE A 83 -6.30 -6.55 -4.72
CA ILE A 83 -4.90 -6.22 -4.52
C ILE A 83 -4.78 -4.71 -4.31
N LEU A 84 -4.12 -4.34 -3.23
CA LEU A 84 -3.69 -2.98 -2.94
C LEU A 84 -2.19 -2.89 -3.25
N ASP A 85 -1.86 -2.39 -4.42
CA ASP A 85 -0.47 -2.19 -4.82
C ASP A 85 0.03 -0.87 -4.24
N THR A 86 1.02 -0.93 -3.33
CA THR A 86 1.51 0.23 -2.59
C THR A 86 2.72 0.87 -3.28
N PRO A 87 2.99 2.17 -3.11
CA PRO A 87 4.25 2.76 -3.53
C PRO A 87 5.44 2.08 -2.84
N GLY A 88 6.51 1.78 -3.60
CA GLY A 88 7.73 1.19 -3.03
C GLY A 88 8.66 2.22 -2.39
N HIS A 89 8.62 3.48 -2.84
CA HIS A 89 9.55 4.52 -2.41
C HIS A 89 9.17 5.11 -1.05
N GLN A 90 10.16 5.35 -0.19
CA GLN A 90 9.96 5.85 1.17
C GLN A 90 9.24 7.21 1.25
N ASP A 91 9.39 8.06 0.24
CA ASP A 91 8.75 9.38 0.17
C ASP A 91 7.21 9.28 0.13
N PHE A 92 6.68 8.11 -0.22
CA PHE A 92 5.24 7.84 -0.27
C PHE A 92 4.76 6.90 0.85
N SER A 93 5.49 6.85 1.96
CA SER A 93 5.16 5.98 3.12
C SER A 93 3.77 6.28 3.69
N GLU A 94 3.30 7.52 3.64
CA GLU A 94 1.97 7.90 4.11
C GLU A 94 0.85 7.27 3.27
N ASP A 95 0.98 7.27 1.94
CA ASP A 95 0.02 6.58 1.05
C ASP A 95 0.05 5.07 1.26
N THR A 96 1.23 4.51 1.46
CA THR A 96 1.40 3.09 1.82
C THR A 96 0.71 2.76 3.14
N TYR A 97 0.87 3.59 4.17
CA TYR A 97 0.21 3.40 5.45
C TYR A 97 -1.32 3.40 5.31
N ARG A 98 -1.88 4.41 4.63
CA ARG A 98 -3.33 4.52 4.38
C ARG A 98 -3.87 3.30 3.64
N THR A 99 -3.11 2.81 2.67
CA THR A 99 -3.46 1.62 1.89
C THR A 99 -3.44 0.35 2.75
N LEU A 100 -2.44 0.19 3.63
CA LEU A 100 -2.39 -0.90 4.60
C LEU A 100 -3.58 -0.87 5.57
N MET A 101 -4.09 0.31 5.90
CA MET A 101 -5.31 0.45 6.71
C MET A 101 -6.55 -0.15 6.04
N ALA A 102 -6.57 -0.26 4.71
CA ALA A 102 -7.66 -0.89 3.97
C ALA A 102 -7.48 -2.40 3.76
N ALA A 103 -6.31 -2.97 4.05
CA ALA A 103 -6.00 -4.39 3.86
C ALA A 103 -6.42 -5.28 5.04
N ASP A 104 -6.61 -6.57 4.78
CA ASP A 104 -6.83 -7.63 5.78
C ASP A 104 -5.60 -8.51 5.98
N SER A 105 -4.65 -8.48 5.03
CA SER A 105 -3.34 -9.14 5.11
C SER A 105 -2.33 -8.40 4.26
N ALA A 106 -1.06 -8.75 4.39
CA ALA A 106 0.02 -8.21 3.58
C ALA A 106 0.87 -9.31 2.97
N VAL A 107 1.30 -9.12 1.73
CA VAL A 107 2.35 -9.90 1.08
C VAL A 107 3.64 -9.10 1.14
N MET A 108 4.59 -9.55 1.92
CA MET A 108 5.92 -8.96 2.05
C MET A 108 6.85 -9.58 1.01
N LEU A 109 7.34 -8.76 0.09
CA LEU A 109 8.22 -9.17 -0.99
C LEU A 109 9.68 -8.90 -0.61
N ILE A 110 10.51 -9.92 -0.69
CA ILE A 110 11.94 -9.86 -0.38
C ILE A 110 12.75 -10.31 -1.60
N ASP A 111 13.77 -9.54 -1.95
CA ASP A 111 14.75 -9.91 -2.97
C ASP A 111 15.76 -10.89 -2.34
N ILE A 112 15.92 -12.09 -2.94
CA ILE A 112 16.81 -13.15 -2.39
C ILE A 112 18.27 -12.68 -2.26
N ALA A 113 18.71 -11.77 -3.10
CA ALA A 113 20.09 -11.27 -3.06
C ALA A 113 20.30 -10.19 -1.99
N LYS A 114 19.27 -9.34 -1.77
CA LYS A 114 19.37 -8.18 -0.89
C LYS A 114 18.91 -8.45 0.55
N GLY A 115 17.95 -9.39 0.73
CA GLY A 115 17.37 -9.70 2.03
C GLY A 115 16.44 -8.61 2.56
N VAL A 116 16.46 -8.40 3.88
CA VAL A 116 15.55 -7.48 4.57
C VAL A 116 16.08 -6.04 4.52
N GLU A 117 15.57 -5.25 3.62
CA GLU A 117 15.97 -3.85 3.39
C GLU A 117 15.19 -2.86 4.28
N ALA A 118 15.70 -1.61 4.38
CA ALA A 118 15.18 -0.61 5.32
C ALA A 118 13.68 -0.30 5.15
N GLN A 119 13.18 -0.19 3.92
CA GLN A 119 11.77 0.09 3.68
C GLN A 119 10.89 -1.10 4.07
N THR A 120 11.35 -2.33 3.81
CA THR A 120 10.65 -3.55 4.24
C THR A 120 10.46 -3.58 5.76
N LYS A 121 11.50 -3.22 6.54
CA LYS A 121 11.42 -3.12 8.01
C LYS A 121 10.34 -2.14 8.47
N LYS A 122 10.30 -0.96 7.87
CA LYS A 122 9.30 0.07 8.20
C LYS A 122 7.87 -0.41 7.93
N LEU A 123 7.64 -0.97 6.74
CA LEU A 123 6.31 -1.44 6.34
C LEU A 123 5.87 -2.69 7.11
N PHE A 124 6.81 -3.57 7.44
CA PHE A 124 6.56 -4.69 8.34
C PHE A 124 6.10 -4.20 9.72
N ALA A 125 6.79 -3.22 10.31
CA ALA A 125 6.42 -2.66 11.61
C ALA A 125 4.98 -2.10 11.61
N VAL A 126 4.61 -1.36 10.56
CA VAL A 126 3.24 -0.85 10.37
C VAL A 126 2.23 -1.99 10.26
N SER A 127 2.53 -3.03 9.49
CA SER A 127 1.62 -4.19 9.32
C SER A 127 1.45 -4.95 10.64
N LYS A 128 2.52 -5.11 11.41
CA LYS A 128 2.50 -5.75 12.73
C LYS A 128 1.71 -4.93 13.76
N GLU A 129 1.89 -3.61 13.79
CA GLU A 129 1.11 -2.70 14.64
C GLU A 129 -0.39 -2.79 14.33
N ARG A 130 -0.73 -2.96 13.06
CA ARG A 130 -2.10 -3.18 12.59
C ARG A 130 -2.67 -4.56 12.93
N GLY A 131 -1.82 -5.51 13.34
CA GLY A 131 -2.23 -6.88 13.64
C GLY A 131 -2.72 -7.65 12.42
N ILE A 132 -2.28 -7.29 11.21
CA ILE A 132 -2.64 -8.02 9.99
C ILE A 132 -1.63 -9.14 9.71
N PRO A 133 -2.08 -10.34 9.27
CA PRO A 133 -1.22 -11.43 8.88
C PRO A 133 -0.27 -11.05 7.74
N ILE A 134 0.98 -11.49 7.82
CA ILE A 134 2.02 -11.21 6.83
C ILE A 134 2.46 -12.52 6.20
N PHE A 135 2.43 -12.56 4.88
CA PHE A 135 2.92 -13.66 4.04
C PHE A 135 4.18 -13.20 3.33
N THR A 136 5.25 -13.97 3.38
CA THR A 136 6.53 -13.60 2.77
C THR A 136 6.69 -14.27 1.41
N PHE A 137 6.97 -13.50 0.37
CA PHE A 137 7.37 -14.01 -0.94
C PHE A 137 8.82 -13.61 -1.23
N VAL A 138 9.71 -14.59 -1.28
CA VAL A 138 11.11 -14.42 -1.67
C VAL A 138 11.20 -14.49 -3.18
N ASN A 139 11.50 -13.34 -3.78
CA ASN A 139 11.52 -13.13 -5.21
C ASN A 139 12.94 -13.22 -5.80
N LYS A 140 13.00 -13.40 -7.12
CA LYS A 140 14.23 -13.40 -7.93
C LYS A 140 15.15 -14.60 -7.65
N ILE A 141 14.59 -15.74 -7.28
CA ILE A 141 15.36 -16.97 -7.02
C ILE A 141 16.08 -17.50 -8.28
N ASP A 142 15.71 -17.02 -9.46
CA ASP A 142 16.38 -17.25 -10.74
C ASP A 142 17.73 -16.52 -10.86
N HIS A 143 18.06 -15.62 -9.95
CA HIS A 143 19.33 -14.91 -9.87
C HIS A 143 20.25 -15.51 -8.78
N PHE A 144 21.54 -15.11 -8.81
CA PHE A 144 22.44 -15.36 -7.70
C PHE A 144 21.94 -14.65 -6.45
N GLY A 145 21.86 -15.36 -5.34
CA GLY A 145 21.33 -14.84 -4.09
C GLY A 145 21.94 -15.53 -2.87
N ARG A 146 21.37 -15.20 -1.72
CA ARG A 146 21.74 -15.83 -0.45
C ARG A 146 21.15 -17.23 -0.35
N SER A 147 21.71 -18.03 0.57
CA SER A 147 21.06 -19.30 0.96
C SER A 147 19.65 -19.03 1.49
N PRO A 148 18.64 -19.82 1.11
CA PRO A 148 17.30 -19.72 1.70
C PRO A 148 17.30 -19.78 3.23
N PHE A 149 18.16 -20.61 3.85
CA PHE A 149 18.31 -20.71 5.30
C PHE A 149 18.86 -19.43 5.94
N ASP A 150 19.90 -18.81 5.34
CA ASP A 150 20.46 -17.54 5.83
C ASP A 150 19.43 -16.43 5.77
N LEU A 151 18.56 -16.44 4.76
CA LEU A 151 17.49 -15.47 4.62
C LEU A 151 16.37 -15.67 5.65
N MET A 152 16.02 -16.92 5.97
CA MET A 152 15.09 -17.22 7.05
C MET A 152 15.63 -16.71 8.38
N GLU A 153 16.89 -16.99 8.70
CA GLU A 153 17.55 -16.51 9.91
C GLU A 153 17.57 -14.96 9.97
N GLU A 154 17.87 -14.30 8.86
CA GLU A 154 17.83 -12.83 8.79
C GLU A 154 16.42 -12.27 9.07
N ILE A 155 15.37 -12.83 8.44
CA ILE A 155 13.98 -12.42 8.65
C ILE A 155 13.61 -12.56 10.12
N GLU A 156 13.92 -13.68 10.74
CA GLU A 156 13.63 -13.94 12.14
C GLU A 156 14.37 -13.00 13.09
N ASN A 157 15.65 -12.80 12.87
CA ASN A 157 16.49 -11.93 13.72
C ASN A 157 16.17 -10.45 13.54
N VAL A 158 15.86 -10.01 12.31
CA VAL A 158 15.69 -8.58 11.99
C VAL A 158 14.25 -8.11 12.21
N LEU A 159 13.25 -8.94 11.87
CA LEU A 159 11.84 -8.58 11.97
C LEU A 159 11.18 -9.12 13.24
N GLY A 160 11.78 -10.12 13.89
CA GLY A 160 11.21 -10.74 15.08
C GLY A 160 9.91 -11.49 14.79
N ILE A 161 9.84 -12.18 13.65
CA ILE A 161 8.74 -13.05 13.25
C ILE A 161 9.32 -14.40 12.82
N ARG A 162 8.70 -15.51 13.25
CA ARG A 162 9.14 -16.84 12.84
C ARG A 162 8.77 -17.11 11.39
N THR A 163 9.56 -17.93 10.69
CA THR A 163 9.34 -18.28 9.29
C THR A 163 8.87 -19.73 9.14
N CYS A 164 7.91 -19.96 8.24
CA CYS A 164 7.45 -21.29 7.86
C CYS A 164 7.46 -21.41 6.35
N PRO A 165 8.49 -22.04 5.75
CA PRO A 165 8.51 -22.27 4.30
C PRO A 165 7.38 -23.20 3.88
N MET A 166 6.50 -22.73 3.00
CA MET A 166 5.41 -23.52 2.41
C MET A 166 5.88 -24.28 1.18
N ASN A 167 6.81 -23.69 0.44
CA ASN A 167 7.54 -24.35 -0.64
C ASN A 167 9.06 -24.18 -0.44
N TRP A 168 9.85 -24.98 -1.12
CA TRP A 168 11.30 -24.89 -1.09
C TRP A 168 11.89 -24.84 -2.50
N PRO A 169 12.86 -23.97 -2.79
CA PRO A 169 13.45 -23.86 -4.13
C PRO A 169 14.34 -25.05 -4.44
N ILE A 170 14.25 -25.57 -5.66
CA ILE A 170 15.06 -26.67 -6.16
C ILE A 170 16.11 -26.12 -7.13
N GLY A 171 17.38 -26.24 -6.76
CA GLY A 171 18.48 -25.56 -7.42
C GLY A 171 18.54 -24.08 -7.04
N ILE A 172 19.75 -23.55 -6.95
CA ILE A 172 20.06 -22.17 -6.57
C ILE A 172 21.09 -21.57 -7.54
N ASN A 173 21.28 -20.25 -7.46
CA ASN A 173 22.35 -19.55 -8.17
C ASN A 173 22.32 -19.71 -9.70
N GLY A 174 21.14 -19.56 -10.29
CA GLY A 174 20.96 -19.60 -11.76
C GLY A 174 20.65 -20.98 -12.32
N GLU A 175 20.70 -22.03 -11.49
CA GLU A 175 20.32 -23.41 -11.85
C GLU A 175 18.94 -23.80 -11.33
N TYR A 176 18.09 -22.83 -11.11
CA TYR A 176 16.75 -23.03 -10.57
C TYR A 176 15.88 -23.88 -11.51
N LYS A 177 15.36 -25.00 -10.98
CA LYS A 177 14.58 -25.99 -11.73
C LYS A 177 13.10 -26.01 -11.36
N GLY A 178 12.76 -25.70 -10.10
CA GLY A 178 11.39 -25.83 -9.63
C GLY A 178 11.23 -25.52 -8.15
N VAL A 179 10.08 -25.89 -7.61
CA VAL A 179 9.77 -25.82 -6.18
C VAL A 179 9.32 -27.18 -5.65
N TYR A 180 9.65 -27.43 -4.40
CA TYR A 180 9.08 -28.52 -3.60
C TYR A 180 7.96 -27.97 -2.73
N ASP A 181 6.74 -28.49 -2.87
CA ASP A 181 5.58 -28.20 -2.02
C ASP A 181 5.67 -29.08 -0.77
N ARG A 182 5.89 -28.47 0.39
CA ARG A 182 6.10 -29.18 1.66
C ARG A 182 4.84 -29.82 2.20
N GLU A 183 3.67 -29.26 1.92
CA GLU A 183 2.40 -29.80 2.43
C GLU A 183 1.97 -31.06 1.68
N HIS A 184 2.13 -31.06 0.34
CA HIS A 184 1.71 -32.16 -0.52
C HIS A 184 2.85 -33.13 -0.87
N GLU A 185 4.06 -32.85 -0.40
CA GLU A 185 5.28 -33.61 -0.71
C GLU A 185 5.46 -33.81 -2.23
N THR A 186 5.23 -32.75 -3.00
CA THR A 186 5.31 -32.77 -4.46
C THR A 186 6.34 -31.80 -5.00
N ILE A 187 6.99 -32.23 -6.09
CA ILE A 187 7.92 -31.41 -6.86
C ILE A 187 7.16 -30.83 -8.05
N GLU A 188 7.31 -29.52 -8.28
CA GLU A 188 6.84 -28.85 -9.47
C GLU A 188 8.03 -28.27 -10.24
N LEU A 189 8.32 -28.84 -11.41
CA LEU A 189 9.39 -28.41 -12.29
C LEU A 189 8.84 -27.47 -13.35
N PHE A 190 9.52 -26.36 -13.59
CA PHE A 190 9.09 -25.36 -14.55
C PHE A 190 9.79 -25.56 -15.90
N ALA A 191 9.03 -25.44 -16.98
CA ALA A 191 9.59 -25.42 -18.33
C ALA A 191 10.47 -24.17 -18.51
N LYS A 192 11.41 -24.24 -19.47
CA LYS A 192 12.21 -23.09 -19.85
C LYS A 192 11.30 -21.98 -20.37
N ASP A 193 11.38 -20.82 -19.74
CA ASP A 193 10.56 -19.67 -20.15
C ASP A 193 11.14 -19.03 -21.43
N GLU A 194 10.43 -19.24 -22.56
CA GLU A 194 10.76 -18.66 -23.86
C GLU A 194 10.10 -17.28 -24.07
N THR A 195 9.14 -16.93 -23.23
CA THR A 195 8.31 -15.70 -23.33
C THR A 195 8.77 -14.57 -22.43
N HIS A 196 9.86 -14.78 -21.68
CA HIS A 196 10.34 -13.83 -20.66
C HIS A 196 9.23 -13.45 -19.65
N GLY A 197 8.42 -14.43 -19.26
CA GLY A 197 7.36 -14.28 -18.27
C GLY A 197 6.10 -13.59 -18.78
N GLN A 198 5.94 -13.34 -20.07
CA GLN A 198 4.74 -12.67 -20.60
C GLN A 198 3.50 -13.56 -20.60
N GLU A 199 3.68 -14.88 -20.64
CA GLU A 199 2.61 -15.86 -20.65
C GLU A 199 2.71 -16.82 -19.45
N LYS A 200 1.61 -17.55 -19.20
CA LYS A 200 1.57 -18.57 -18.14
C LYS A 200 2.57 -19.69 -18.44
N LEU A 201 3.36 -20.06 -17.44
CA LEU A 201 4.40 -21.08 -17.60
C LEU A 201 3.79 -22.48 -17.47
N ALA A 202 4.23 -23.40 -18.31
CA ALA A 202 3.93 -24.82 -18.17
C ALA A 202 4.81 -25.44 -17.09
N SER A 203 4.24 -26.32 -16.27
CA SER A 203 4.96 -27.05 -15.23
C SER A 203 4.66 -28.55 -15.29
N GLU A 204 5.60 -29.35 -14.80
CA GLU A 204 5.43 -30.78 -14.59
C GLU A 204 5.45 -31.06 -13.09
N LYS A 205 4.37 -31.69 -12.57
CA LYS A 205 4.20 -31.97 -11.15
C LYS A 205 4.24 -33.47 -10.89
N GLY A 206 4.97 -33.87 -9.86
CA GLY A 206 5.07 -35.27 -9.41
C GLY A 206 5.37 -35.38 -7.93
N ALA A 207 5.12 -36.56 -7.34
CA ALA A 207 5.48 -36.82 -5.97
C ALA A 207 7.00 -36.78 -5.75
N LEU A 208 7.45 -36.42 -4.55
CA LEU A 208 8.88 -36.46 -4.18
C LEU A 208 9.51 -37.84 -4.45
N THR A 209 8.77 -38.91 -4.18
CA THR A 209 9.22 -40.30 -4.36
C THR A 209 9.10 -40.81 -5.78
N ASP A 210 8.61 -40.04 -6.74
CA ASP A 210 8.48 -40.46 -8.14
C ASP A 210 9.87 -40.58 -8.79
N PRO A 211 10.25 -41.76 -9.29
CA PRO A 211 11.54 -41.99 -9.96
C PRO A 211 11.79 -41.04 -11.14
N ARG A 212 10.71 -40.61 -11.81
CA ARG A 212 10.78 -39.64 -12.92
C ARG A 212 11.24 -38.27 -12.46
N MET A 213 10.77 -37.79 -11.30
CA MET A 213 11.21 -36.51 -10.73
C MET A 213 12.70 -36.59 -10.38
N LYS A 214 13.16 -37.71 -9.80
CA LYS A 214 14.59 -37.93 -9.54
C LYS A 214 15.42 -37.91 -10.81
N GLU A 215 14.96 -38.58 -11.88
CA GLU A 215 15.65 -38.60 -13.18
C GLU A 215 15.76 -37.20 -13.79
N LEU A 216 14.67 -36.39 -13.75
CA LEU A 216 14.63 -35.02 -14.27
C LEU A 216 15.53 -34.06 -13.50
N LEU A 217 15.65 -34.24 -12.19
CA LEU A 217 16.49 -33.41 -11.32
C LEU A 217 17.97 -33.80 -11.43
N GLY A 218 18.27 -35.09 -11.58
CA GLY A 218 19.58 -35.69 -11.41
C GLY A 218 19.90 -35.98 -9.95
N ASP A 219 20.81 -36.97 -9.72
CA ASP A 219 21.10 -37.49 -8.38
C ASP A 219 21.58 -36.40 -7.41
N ASP A 220 22.48 -35.52 -7.83
CA ASP A 220 23.07 -34.47 -6.96
C ASP A 220 22.02 -33.47 -6.47
N VAL A 221 21.19 -32.92 -7.38
CA VAL A 221 20.15 -31.94 -7.02
C VAL A 221 19.04 -32.58 -6.19
N TYR A 222 18.68 -33.85 -6.51
CA TYR A 222 17.68 -34.56 -5.75
C TYR A 222 18.17 -34.85 -4.32
N GLN A 223 19.45 -35.25 -4.14
CA GLN A 223 20.02 -35.51 -2.82
C GLN A 223 20.10 -34.22 -2.01
N ALA A 224 20.56 -33.11 -2.61
CA ALA A 224 20.56 -31.80 -1.95
C ALA A 224 19.16 -31.37 -1.49
N LEU A 225 18.12 -31.61 -2.28
CA LEU A 225 16.74 -31.36 -1.88
C LEU A 225 16.33 -32.20 -0.66
N LEU A 226 16.70 -33.51 -0.63
CA LEU A 226 16.38 -34.37 0.52
C LEU A 226 17.09 -33.90 1.79
N ASP A 227 18.35 -33.48 1.70
CA ASP A 227 19.14 -32.96 2.82
C ASP A 227 18.51 -31.67 3.36
N ASP A 228 18.07 -30.78 2.49
CA ASP A 228 17.36 -29.54 2.85
C ASP A 228 16.02 -29.84 3.54
N ILE A 229 15.23 -30.78 3.03
CA ILE A 229 13.96 -31.22 3.63
C ILE A 229 14.18 -31.75 5.05
N GLU A 230 15.17 -32.63 5.24
CA GLU A 230 15.51 -33.16 6.55
C GLU A 230 15.87 -32.05 7.54
N LEU A 231 16.66 -31.08 7.09
CA LEU A 231 17.02 -29.92 7.92
C LEU A 231 15.81 -29.07 8.30
N LEU A 232 14.91 -28.82 7.34
CA LEU A 232 13.67 -28.07 7.57
C LEU A 232 12.72 -28.79 8.53
N ASP A 233 12.64 -30.10 8.48
CA ASP A 233 11.77 -30.89 9.35
C ASP A 233 12.30 -30.95 10.79
N VAL A 234 13.62 -30.86 10.97
CA VAL A 234 14.26 -30.86 12.30
C VAL A 234 14.29 -29.46 12.92
N ALA A 235 14.59 -28.43 12.14
CA ALA A 235 14.88 -27.07 12.64
C ALA A 235 13.82 -26.03 12.29
N GLY A 236 12.92 -26.31 11.34
CA GLY A 236 11.89 -25.39 10.90
C GLY A 236 10.67 -25.34 11.83
N ASP A 237 9.97 -24.21 11.84
CA ASP A 237 8.68 -24.10 12.52
C ASP A 237 7.58 -24.78 11.69
N PRO A 238 6.71 -25.59 12.31
CA PRO A 238 5.54 -26.14 11.64
C PRO A 238 4.53 -25.01 11.35
N PHE A 239 3.74 -25.20 10.29
CA PHE A 239 2.66 -24.30 9.98
C PHE A 239 1.62 -24.28 11.12
N ASP A 240 1.27 -23.07 11.58
CA ASP A 240 0.29 -22.84 12.61
C ASP A 240 -0.54 -21.59 12.25
N PHE A 241 -1.82 -21.81 11.93
CA PHE A 241 -2.71 -20.76 11.44
C PHE A 241 -2.99 -19.70 12.51
N ASP A 242 -3.04 -20.07 13.78
CA ASP A 242 -3.28 -19.11 14.87
C ASP A 242 -2.07 -18.20 15.08
N LYS A 243 -0.86 -18.73 14.96
CA LYS A 243 0.37 -17.94 14.98
C LYS A 243 0.49 -17.00 13.78
N VAL A 244 0.04 -17.43 12.58
CA VAL A 244 -0.02 -16.56 11.40
C VAL A 244 -0.97 -15.39 11.66
N ARG A 245 -2.16 -15.68 12.19
CA ARG A 245 -3.14 -14.63 12.55
C ARG A 245 -2.62 -13.69 13.64
N ALA A 246 -1.88 -14.20 14.59
CA ALA A 246 -1.28 -13.41 15.66
C ALA A 246 -0.08 -12.57 15.18
N GLY A 247 0.40 -12.75 13.95
CA GLY A 247 1.60 -12.06 13.43
C GLY A 247 2.91 -12.58 14.05
N GLU A 248 2.91 -13.81 14.56
CA GLU A 248 4.07 -14.49 15.17
C GLU A 248 4.80 -15.37 14.17
N LEU A 249 4.10 -15.86 13.14
CA LEU A 249 4.60 -16.74 12.09
C LEU A 249 4.25 -16.17 10.72
N THR A 250 5.21 -16.18 9.78
CA THR A 250 4.97 -15.85 8.38
C THR A 250 5.11 -17.07 7.49
N PRO A 251 4.04 -17.49 6.77
CA PRO A 251 4.18 -18.46 5.69
C PRO A 251 5.09 -17.88 4.61
N MET A 252 6.11 -18.64 4.20
CA MET A 252 7.16 -18.17 3.31
C MET A 252 7.15 -18.96 1.99
N PHE A 253 7.22 -18.24 0.90
CA PHE A 253 7.18 -18.78 -0.46
C PHE A 253 8.41 -18.31 -1.24
N PHE A 254 8.96 -19.18 -2.07
CA PHE A 254 10.07 -18.89 -2.96
C PHE A 254 9.59 -18.90 -4.41
N GLY A 255 10.00 -17.90 -5.19
CA GLY A 255 9.62 -17.80 -6.58
C GLY A 255 10.37 -16.72 -7.35
N SER A 256 10.06 -16.62 -8.64
CA SER A 256 10.51 -15.53 -9.50
C SER A 256 9.31 -14.93 -10.26
N ALA A 257 8.99 -13.70 -9.93
CA ALA A 257 7.94 -12.98 -10.64
C ALA A 257 8.33 -12.73 -12.10
N MET A 258 9.62 -12.55 -12.41
CA MET A 258 10.06 -12.29 -13.78
C MET A 258 9.82 -13.50 -14.70
N THR A 259 10.14 -14.69 -14.24
CA THR A 259 10.04 -15.96 -15.02
C THR A 259 8.75 -16.73 -14.77
N ASN A 260 7.85 -16.24 -13.93
CA ASN A 260 6.62 -16.91 -13.48
C ASN A 260 6.84 -18.15 -12.59
N PHE A 261 8.06 -18.43 -12.15
CA PHE A 261 8.37 -19.59 -11.30
C PHE A 261 7.76 -19.44 -9.92
N GLY A 262 7.00 -20.45 -9.48
CA GLY A 262 6.38 -20.49 -8.15
C GLY A 262 5.23 -19.48 -7.92
N VAL A 263 4.88 -18.63 -8.90
CA VAL A 263 3.84 -17.60 -8.73
C VAL A 263 2.44 -18.20 -8.64
N LYS A 264 2.12 -19.17 -9.50
CA LYS A 264 0.81 -19.83 -9.47
C LYS A 264 0.60 -20.62 -8.17
N PRO A 265 1.51 -21.51 -7.75
CA PRO A 265 1.39 -22.19 -6.45
C PRO A 265 1.29 -21.23 -5.27
N PHE A 266 2.04 -20.12 -5.31
CA PHE A 266 1.92 -19.07 -4.31
C PHE A 266 0.51 -18.48 -4.28
N LEU A 267 -0.05 -18.07 -5.42
CA LEU A 267 -1.38 -17.47 -5.49
C LEU A 267 -2.45 -18.42 -4.92
N GLU A 268 -2.42 -19.68 -5.34
CA GLU A 268 -3.40 -20.70 -4.91
C GLU A 268 -3.32 -20.90 -3.39
N LYS A 269 -2.12 -21.14 -2.85
CA LYS A 269 -1.94 -21.36 -1.41
C LYS A 269 -2.17 -20.10 -0.58
N PHE A 270 -1.75 -18.96 -1.07
CA PHE A 270 -2.01 -17.68 -0.40
C PHE A 270 -3.51 -17.42 -0.25
N LEU A 271 -4.30 -17.61 -1.32
CA LEU A 271 -5.76 -17.39 -1.26
C LEU A 271 -6.48 -18.37 -0.34
N GLU A 272 -5.97 -19.57 -0.19
CA GLU A 272 -6.46 -20.55 0.79
C GLU A 272 -6.22 -20.06 2.22
N LEU A 273 -5.01 -19.57 2.51
CA LEU A 273 -4.56 -19.18 3.85
C LEU A 273 -4.93 -17.74 4.23
N ALA A 274 -5.10 -16.84 3.27
CA ALA A 274 -5.39 -15.44 3.53
C ALA A 274 -6.77 -15.28 4.20
N PRO A 275 -6.89 -14.39 5.20
CA PRO A 275 -8.15 -14.21 5.91
C PRO A 275 -9.23 -13.59 5.01
N SER A 276 -10.48 -13.94 5.28
CA SER A 276 -11.63 -13.14 4.89
C SER A 276 -11.62 -11.81 5.64
N PRO A 277 -12.47 -10.82 5.26
CA PRO A 277 -12.52 -9.52 5.92
C PRO A 277 -12.61 -9.61 7.44
N ALA A 278 -11.70 -8.90 8.11
CA ALA A 278 -11.60 -8.88 9.57
C ALA A 278 -12.49 -7.79 10.19
N PRO A 279 -12.92 -7.97 11.45
CA PRO A 279 -13.58 -6.92 12.24
C PRO A 279 -12.71 -5.66 12.33
N ARG A 280 -13.34 -4.48 12.39
CA ARG A 280 -12.65 -3.19 12.50
C ARG A 280 -13.10 -2.41 13.71
N GLN A 281 -12.14 -1.87 14.44
CA GLN A 281 -12.42 -0.99 15.57
C GLN A 281 -12.94 0.35 15.05
N ALA A 282 -14.14 0.71 15.47
CA ALA A 282 -14.68 2.06 15.40
C ALA A 282 -14.60 2.71 16.79
N VAL A 283 -14.82 4.01 16.88
CA VAL A 283 -14.84 4.73 18.15
C VAL A 283 -15.90 4.16 19.08
N GLU A 284 -17.07 3.86 18.52
CA GLU A 284 -18.24 3.42 19.27
C GLU A 284 -18.22 1.91 19.60
N GLU A 285 -17.72 1.09 18.65
CA GLU A 285 -17.78 -0.37 18.78
C GLU A 285 -16.81 -1.10 17.84
N MET A 286 -16.68 -2.42 18.00
CA MET A 286 -16.05 -3.32 17.02
C MET A 286 -17.03 -3.69 15.91
N VAL A 287 -16.86 -3.13 14.72
CA VAL A 287 -17.72 -3.38 13.56
C VAL A 287 -17.37 -4.73 12.94
N GLN A 288 -18.38 -5.61 12.90
CA GLN A 288 -18.25 -6.93 12.29
C GLN A 288 -18.53 -6.87 10.78
N PRO A 289 -17.73 -7.53 9.93
CA PRO A 289 -17.98 -7.56 8.49
C PRO A 289 -19.30 -8.27 8.14
N THR A 290 -19.82 -9.11 9.03
CA THR A 290 -21.09 -9.80 8.88
C THR A 290 -22.31 -8.98 9.32
N SER A 291 -22.13 -7.77 9.86
CA SER A 291 -23.22 -6.85 10.19
C SER A 291 -23.97 -6.43 8.92
N GLU A 292 -25.30 -6.36 8.99
CA GLU A 292 -26.15 -5.92 7.87
C GLU A 292 -26.11 -4.40 7.64
N ASP A 293 -25.73 -3.64 8.65
CA ASP A 293 -25.66 -2.19 8.57
C ASP A 293 -24.40 -1.74 7.82
N PHE A 294 -24.60 -0.96 6.77
CA PHE A 294 -23.51 -0.47 5.93
C PHE A 294 -22.57 0.45 6.68
N SER A 295 -21.27 0.19 6.53
CA SER A 295 -20.22 1.12 6.88
C SER A 295 -19.02 1.01 5.92
N ALA A 296 -18.34 2.13 5.67
CA ALA A 296 -17.17 2.20 4.81
C ALA A 296 -16.19 3.26 5.31
N LEU A 297 -14.91 3.00 5.07
CA LEU A 297 -13.78 3.88 5.40
C LEU A 297 -13.16 4.43 4.12
N VAL A 298 -13.05 5.75 4.02
CA VAL A 298 -12.34 6.42 2.95
C VAL A 298 -10.83 6.37 3.23
N PHE A 299 -10.05 5.67 2.40
CA PHE A 299 -8.61 5.55 2.62
C PHE A 299 -7.75 6.25 1.57
N LYS A 300 -8.34 6.59 0.42
CA LYS A 300 -7.63 7.24 -0.69
C LYS A 300 -8.56 8.15 -1.48
N ILE A 301 -8.00 9.25 -1.95
CA ILE A 301 -8.66 10.16 -2.90
C ILE A 301 -7.71 10.36 -4.07
N GLN A 302 -8.25 10.43 -5.27
CA GLN A 302 -7.50 10.66 -6.48
C GLN A 302 -8.28 11.54 -7.45
N ALA A 303 -7.68 12.67 -7.85
CA ALA A 303 -8.24 13.56 -8.87
C ALA A 303 -7.57 13.33 -10.22
N ASN A 304 -8.26 13.73 -11.28
CA ASN A 304 -7.75 13.80 -12.66
C ASN A 304 -7.15 12.48 -13.17
N MET A 305 -7.74 11.33 -12.83
CA MET A 305 -7.33 10.04 -13.39
C MET A 305 -7.49 9.98 -14.91
N ASP A 306 -8.48 10.70 -15.45
CA ASP A 306 -8.63 10.92 -16.89
C ASP A 306 -8.19 12.36 -17.20
N PRO A 307 -7.17 12.57 -18.04
CA PRO A 307 -6.71 13.90 -18.41
C PRO A 307 -7.79 14.79 -19.09
N ASN A 308 -8.81 14.16 -19.66
CA ASN A 308 -9.92 14.86 -20.34
C ASN A 308 -11.08 15.20 -19.40
N HIS A 309 -11.12 14.59 -18.23
CA HIS A 309 -12.17 14.79 -17.22
C HIS A 309 -11.54 15.17 -15.89
N HIS A 310 -11.88 16.34 -15.38
CA HIS A 310 -11.48 16.78 -14.04
C HIS A 310 -12.35 16.10 -12.98
N ASP A 311 -12.21 14.76 -12.91
CA ASP A 311 -12.91 13.95 -11.94
C ASP A 311 -12.12 13.83 -10.62
N ARG A 312 -12.86 13.63 -9.54
CA ARG A 312 -12.32 13.32 -8.22
C ARG A 312 -12.98 12.05 -7.73
N ILE A 313 -12.18 11.02 -7.54
CA ILE A 313 -12.63 9.69 -7.12
C ILE A 313 -12.18 9.46 -5.67
N VAL A 314 -13.11 9.07 -4.86
CA VAL A 314 -12.90 8.67 -3.46
C VAL A 314 -12.96 7.16 -3.39
N PHE A 315 -11.85 6.54 -2.97
CA PHE A 315 -11.76 5.11 -2.75
C PHE A 315 -12.12 4.78 -1.31
N MET A 316 -13.08 3.88 -1.16
CA MET A 316 -13.52 3.43 0.15
C MET A 316 -13.46 1.91 0.27
N ARG A 317 -13.06 1.46 1.45
CA ARG A 317 -13.16 0.07 1.88
C ARG A 317 -14.51 -0.15 2.54
N ILE A 318 -15.29 -1.11 2.06
CA ILE A 318 -16.53 -1.54 2.72
C ILE A 318 -16.15 -2.38 3.94
N CYS A 319 -16.61 -1.96 5.12
CA CYS A 319 -16.29 -2.59 6.40
C CYS A 319 -17.42 -3.50 6.89
N SER A 320 -18.68 -3.13 6.65
CA SER A 320 -19.88 -3.91 6.98
C SER A 320 -21.03 -3.60 6.04
N GLY A 321 -22.01 -4.47 6.01
CA GLY A 321 -23.23 -4.34 5.20
C GLY A 321 -22.99 -4.41 3.70
N LYS A 322 -24.09 -4.52 2.95
CA LYS A 322 -24.06 -4.54 1.49
C LYS A 322 -24.12 -3.13 0.94
N PHE A 323 -23.23 -2.79 0.02
CA PHE A 323 -23.32 -1.60 -0.80
C PHE A 323 -24.28 -1.87 -1.98
N GLU A 324 -25.17 -0.91 -2.26
CA GLU A 324 -26.02 -0.91 -3.44
C GLU A 324 -25.92 0.45 -4.15
N LYS A 325 -25.82 0.41 -5.47
CA LYS A 325 -25.71 1.60 -6.31
C LYS A 325 -26.85 2.59 -6.04
N GLY A 326 -26.46 3.83 -5.77
CA GLY A 326 -27.39 4.93 -5.50
C GLY A 326 -27.95 4.97 -4.08
N MET A 327 -27.46 4.12 -3.16
CA MET A 327 -27.82 4.19 -1.75
C MET A 327 -27.45 5.54 -1.12
N SER A 328 -28.21 5.94 -0.11
CA SER A 328 -27.94 7.13 0.69
C SER A 328 -27.29 6.74 2.02
N VAL A 329 -26.18 7.37 2.33
CA VAL A 329 -25.38 7.10 3.54
C VAL A 329 -25.16 8.38 4.33
N LEU A 330 -24.89 8.25 5.62
CA LEU A 330 -24.47 9.34 6.47
C LEU A 330 -22.95 9.52 6.37
N HIS A 331 -22.52 10.70 6.01
CA HIS A 331 -21.12 11.13 6.13
C HIS A 331 -20.89 11.65 7.54
N ARG A 332 -20.09 10.94 8.33
CA ARG A 332 -19.97 11.15 9.77
C ARG A 332 -19.36 12.51 10.11
N GLN A 333 -18.31 12.91 9.41
CA GLN A 333 -17.56 14.13 9.68
C GLN A 333 -18.39 15.40 9.42
N SER A 334 -19.23 15.42 8.38
CA SER A 334 -20.11 16.56 8.11
C SER A 334 -21.53 16.39 8.66
N ASN A 335 -21.88 15.23 9.16
CA ASN A 335 -23.23 14.81 9.58
C ASN A 335 -24.31 15.04 8.49
N LYS A 336 -23.90 14.91 7.20
CA LYS A 336 -24.79 15.07 6.04
C LYS A 336 -25.08 13.74 5.39
N THR A 337 -26.28 13.61 4.83
CA THR A 337 -26.63 12.46 3.97
C THR A 337 -26.08 12.70 2.57
N ILE A 338 -25.31 11.72 2.07
CA ILE A 338 -24.71 11.70 0.74
C ILE A 338 -25.30 10.52 -0.04
N ARG A 339 -25.60 10.73 -1.30
CA ARG A 339 -25.99 9.68 -2.23
C ARG A 339 -24.78 9.17 -2.99
N LEU A 340 -24.48 7.88 -2.87
CA LEU A 340 -23.38 7.22 -3.57
C LEU A 340 -23.83 6.84 -4.99
N SER A 341 -23.54 7.72 -5.94
CA SER A 341 -23.89 7.52 -7.35
C SER A 341 -22.65 7.08 -8.15
N GLN A 342 -22.89 6.28 -9.21
CA GLN A 342 -21.85 5.82 -10.14
C GLN A 342 -20.63 5.17 -9.47
N PRO A 343 -20.84 4.15 -8.61
CA PRO A 343 -19.73 3.42 -8.01
C PRO A 343 -18.93 2.70 -9.10
N GLN A 344 -17.63 2.77 -9.00
CA GLN A 344 -16.71 2.17 -9.96
C GLN A 344 -15.82 1.14 -9.28
N GLN A 345 -15.57 0.05 -9.94
CA GLN A 345 -14.45 -0.84 -9.69
C GLN A 345 -13.36 -0.59 -10.73
N PHE A 346 -12.14 -0.83 -10.32
CA PHE A 346 -10.97 -0.58 -11.15
C PHE A 346 -10.31 -1.92 -11.47
N LEU A 347 -10.53 -2.39 -12.69
CA LEU A 347 -9.80 -3.50 -13.25
C LEU A 347 -8.65 -2.91 -14.06
N ALA A 348 -7.51 -2.72 -13.41
CA ALA A 348 -6.37 -2.08 -14.04
C ALA A 348 -6.70 -0.64 -14.55
N THR A 349 -6.74 -0.43 -15.86
CA THR A 349 -7.12 0.85 -16.47
C THR A 349 -8.61 0.94 -16.81
N GLU A 350 -9.33 -0.16 -16.74
CA GLU A 350 -10.75 -0.18 -17.10
C GLU A 350 -11.63 0.12 -15.87
N ARG A 351 -12.59 1.01 -16.05
CA ARG A 351 -13.59 1.37 -15.07
C ARG A 351 -14.88 0.63 -15.37
N THR A 352 -15.36 -0.16 -14.44
CA THR A 352 -16.65 -0.83 -14.53
C THR A 352 -17.60 -0.32 -13.47
N ILE A 353 -18.87 -0.10 -13.84
CA ILE A 353 -19.90 0.28 -12.87
C ILE A 353 -20.25 -0.93 -12.03
N VAL A 354 -20.32 -0.74 -10.72
CA VAL A 354 -20.65 -1.77 -9.75
C VAL A 354 -22.10 -1.59 -9.29
N GLU A 355 -22.92 -2.61 -9.40
CA GLU A 355 -24.29 -2.57 -8.90
C GLU A 355 -24.33 -2.83 -7.39
N ASP A 356 -23.50 -3.76 -6.91
CA ASP A 356 -23.38 -4.12 -5.51
C ASP A 356 -21.92 -4.45 -5.13
N ALA A 357 -21.62 -4.30 -3.84
CA ALA A 357 -20.33 -4.67 -3.26
C ALA A 357 -20.51 -5.05 -1.78
N TYR A 358 -19.54 -5.77 -1.23
CA TYR A 358 -19.64 -6.42 0.08
C TYR A 358 -18.44 -6.07 0.96
N PRO A 359 -18.51 -6.32 2.27
CA PRO A 359 -17.35 -6.14 3.17
C PRO A 359 -16.10 -6.82 2.61
N GLY A 360 -15.02 -6.07 2.57
CA GLY A 360 -13.79 -6.48 1.90
C GLY A 360 -13.56 -5.81 0.55
N ASP A 361 -14.61 -5.49 -0.18
CA ASP A 361 -14.46 -4.80 -1.46
C ASP A 361 -14.01 -3.35 -1.31
N ILE A 362 -13.34 -2.89 -2.34
CA ILE A 362 -12.96 -1.50 -2.50
C ILE A 362 -13.70 -0.94 -3.70
N ILE A 363 -14.38 0.17 -3.50
CA ILE A 363 -15.10 0.88 -4.56
C ILE A 363 -14.62 2.33 -4.63
N GLY A 364 -14.64 2.89 -5.82
CA GLY A 364 -14.45 4.31 -6.06
C GLY A 364 -15.78 5.00 -6.34
N VAL A 365 -16.01 6.16 -5.77
CA VAL A 365 -17.18 6.99 -6.08
C VAL A 365 -16.74 8.39 -6.47
N PHE A 366 -17.50 9.01 -7.37
CA PHE A 366 -17.28 10.43 -7.68
C PHE A 366 -17.71 11.29 -6.50
N ASP A 367 -16.90 12.29 -6.18
CA ASP A 367 -17.17 13.26 -5.13
C ASP A 367 -16.80 14.68 -5.57
N ALA A 368 -17.63 15.63 -5.24
CA ALA A 368 -17.43 17.04 -5.57
C ALA A 368 -16.50 17.80 -4.61
N GLY A 369 -15.82 17.11 -3.69
CA GLY A 369 -14.94 17.71 -2.69
C GLY A 369 -15.50 17.71 -1.27
N THR A 370 -16.48 16.82 -0.99
CA THR A 370 -17.13 16.72 0.32
C THR A 370 -16.38 15.80 1.26
N MET A 371 -15.82 14.69 0.73
CA MET A 371 -15.18 13.64 1.51
C MET A 371 -13.68 13.86 1.62
N GLY A 372 -13.09 13.48 2.76
CA GLY A 372 -11.66 13.47 3.04
C GLY A 372 -11.14 12.07 3.30
N VAL A 373 -9.82 11.90 3.25
CA VAL A 373 -9.15 10.66 3.69
C VAL A 373 -9.35 10.50 5.20
N GLY A 374 -9.74 9.30 5.64
CA GLY A 374 -10.12 9.02 7.02
C GLY A 374 -11.63 9.15 7.31
N ASP A 375 -12.41 9.71 6.37
CA ASP A 375 -13.85 9.87 6.57
C ASP A 375 -14.58 8.53 6.62
N THR A 376 -15.64 8.51 7.41
CA THR A 376 -16.52 7.35 7.58
C THR A 376 -17.88 7.61 6.95
N LEU A 377 -18.34 6.63 6.17
CA LEU A 377 -19.69 6.57 5.64
C LEU A 377 -20.43 5.42 6.32
N CYS A 378 -21.65 5.64 6.80
CA CYS A 378 -22.40 4.61 7.49
C CYS A 378 -23.91 4.71 7.23
N ALA A 379 -24.65 3.67 7.62
CA ALA A 379 -26.11 3.70 7.63
C ALA A 379 -26.61 4.76 8.62
N GLN A 380 -27.70 5.48 8.29
CA GLN A 380 -28.23 6.54 9.15
C GLN A 380 -28.70 6.03 10.52
N LYS A 381 -29.15 4.77 10.58
CA LYS A 381 -29.64 4.13 11.81
C LYS A 381 -28.52 3.55 12.69
N HIS A 382 -27.33 3.35 12.14
CA HIS A 382 -26.19 2.75 12.84
C HIS A 382 -24.95 3.62 12.64
N LYS A 383 -24.72 4.52 13.59
CA LYS A 383 -23.68 5.54 13.50
C LYS A 383 -22.39 5.04 14.10
N VAL A 384 -21.43 4.73 13.24
CA VAL A 384 -20.06 4.36 13.60
C VAL A 384 -19.07 5.34 13.00
N THR A 385 -17.92 5.48 13.64
CA THR A 385 -16.83 6.36 13.18
C THR A 385 -15.52 5.59 13.26
N PHE A 386 -14.88 5.31 12.12
CA PHE A 386 -13.54 4.75 12.11
C PHE A 386 -12.54 5.85 12.47
N GLY A 387 -11.44 5.46 13.13
CA GLY A 387 -10.41 6.41 13.52
C GLY A 387 -9.70 7.06 12.33
N ASP A 388 -9.24 8.29 12.52
CA ASP A 388 -8.43 9.02 11.54
C ASP A 388 -7.09 8.30 11.29
N PHE A 389 -6.51 8.56 10.12
CA PHE A 389 -5.16 8.10 9.82
C PHE A 389 -4.12 9.02 10.46
N PRO A 390 -3.02 8.48 10.99
CA PRO A 390 -1.92 9.31 11.45
C PRO A 390 -1.34 10.12 10.29
N VAL A 391 -1.01 11.35 10.57
CA VAL A 391 -0.33 12.27 9.64
C VAL A 391 1.17 12.16 9.90
N PHE A 392 1.97 11.88 8.89
CA PHE A 392 3.42 11.86 9.01
C PHE A 392 3.93 13.31 9.03
N PRO A 393 4.74 13.70 10.04
CA PRO A 393 5.31 15.03 10.07
C PRO A 393 6.22 15.23 8.86
N PRO A 394 6.11 16.36 8.12
CA PRO A 394 7.00 16.65 7.02
C PRO A 394 8.40 17.00 7.51
N GLU A 395 9.41 16.59 6.73
CA GLU A 395 10.83 16.82 7.00
C GLU A 395 11.44 17.86 6.04
N PHE A 396 10.78 18.11 4.92
CA PHE A 396 11.23 19.05 3.89
C PHE A 396 10.16 20.12 3.64
N PHE A 397 10.60 21.37 3.51
CA PHE A 397 9.68 22.48 3.31
C PHE A 397 10.12 23.36 2.15
N ALA A 398 9.14 23.84 1.39
CA ALA A 398 9.37 24.79 0.32
C ALA A 398 8.21 25.81 0.24
N ARG A 399 8.52 27.01 -0.17
CA ARG A 399 7.52 27.99 -0.58
C ARG A 399 7.27 27.83 -2.07
N VAL A 400 6.01 27.60 -2.43
CA VAL A 400 5.60 27.43 -3.82
C VAL A 400 4.61 28.52 -4.23
N SER A 401 4.79 29.02 -5.44
CA SER A 401 3.90 30.01 -6.06
C SER A 401 3.84 29.79 -7.58
N PRO A 402 2.79 30.25 -8.27
CA PRO A 402 2.73 30.13 -9.72
C PRO A 402 3.71 31.12 -10.37
N LYS A 403 4.43 30.69 -11.42
CA LYS A 403 5.28 31.58 -12.23
C LYS A 403 4.45 32.66 -12.93
N ASP A 404 3.24 32.30 -13.36
CA ASP A 404 2.29 33.19 -14.00
C ASP A 404 1.16 33.52 -13.02
N THR A 405 1.07 34.78 -12.60
CA THR A 405 0.05 35.28 -11.66
C THR A 405 -1.37 35.18 -12.22
N MET A 406 -1.53 35.14 -13.54
CA MET A 406 -2.82 34.92 -14.20
C MET A 406 -3.41 33.54 -13.91
N LYS A 407 -2.58 32.57 -13.57
CA LYS A 407 -2.97 31.17 -13.25
C LYS A 407 -3.23 30.93 -11.75
N ARG A 408 -3.36 31.99 -10.97
CA ARG A 408 -3.60 31.91 -9.52
C ARG A 408 -4.77 30.99 -9.13
N LYS A 409 -5.90 31.06 -9.84
CA LYS A 409 -7.07 30.22 -9.54
C LYS A 409 -6.80 28.74 -9.79
N GLN A 410 -6.13 28.41 -10.90
CA GLN A 410 -5.72 27.03 -11.23
C GLN A 410 -4.72 26.53 -10.21
N PHE A 411 -3.76 27.36 -9.81
CA PHE A 411 -2.79 27.04 -8.77
C PHE A 411 -3.45 26.71 -7.43
N GLN A 412 -4.34 27.58 -6.93
CA GLN A 412 -5.07 27.34 -5.68
C GLN A 412 -5.89 26.05 -5.75
N LYS A 413 -6.64 25.84 -6.85
CA LYS A 413 -7.41 24.61 -7.07
C LYS A 413 -6.50 23.38 -7.06
N GLY A 414 -5.41 23.39 -7.82
CA GLY A 414 -4.48 22.27 -7.92
C GLY A 414 -3.82 21.94 -6.59
N MET A 415 -3.33 22.97 -5.87
CA MET A 415 -2.71 22.78 -4.55
C MET A 415 -3.68 22.17 -3.54
N THR A 416 -4.92 22.68 -3.48
CA THR A 416 -5.95 22.15 -2.57
C THR A 416 -6.28 20.70 -2.89
N GLN A 417 -6.47 20.36 -4.17
CA GLN A 417 -6.80 18.99 -4.57
C GLN A 417 -5.66 18.02 -4.29
N LEU A 418 -4.42 18.38 -4.63
CA LEU A 418 -3.25 17.54 -4.38
C LEU A 418 -2.97 17.34 -2.88
N ALA A 419 -3.26 18.34 -2.05
CA ALA A 419 -3.19 18.21 -0.60
C ALA A 419 -4.30 17.29 -0.06
N GLN A 420 -5.51 17.36 -0.59
CA GLN A 420 -6.62 16.47 -0.21
C GLN A 420 -6.36 15.00 -0.60
N GLU A 421 -5.60 14.76 -1.67
CA GLU A 421 -5.12 13.42 -2.02
C GLU A 421 -4.02 12.92 -1.06
N GLY A 422 -3.39 13.84 -0.32
CA GLY A 422 -2.25 13.55 0.55
C GLY A 422 -0.92 13.44 -0.19
N ALA A 423 -0.83 13.99 -1.40
CA ALA A 423 0.42 14.02 -2.15
C ALA A 423 1.48 14.90 -1.45
N VAL A 424 1.05 15.99 -0.82
CA VAL A 424 1.84 16.90 0.00
C VAL A 424 0.97 17.51 1.11
N GLN A 425 1.60 18.04 2.14
CA GLN A 425 0.92 18.88 3.13
C GLN A 425 1.06 20.35 2.75
N ILE A 426 -0.03 21.12 2.83
CA ILE A 426 -0.01 22.55 2.57
C ILE A 426 -0.26 23.34 3.85
N PHE A 427 0.48 24.44 3.97
CA PHE A 427 0.35 25.37 5.06
C PHE A 427 0.19 26.79 4.51
N GLU A 428 -0.63 27.57 5.17
CA GLU A 428 -0.86 28.98 4.85
C GLU A 428 -0.08 29.86 5.81
N GLN A 429 0.71 30.78 5.27
CA GLN A 429 1.36 31.81 6.06
C GLN A 429 0.44 33.01 6.15
N PRO A 430 0.10 33.52 7.34
CA PRO A 430 -0.70 34.71 7.49
C PRO A 430 -0.13 35.90 6.68
N GLY A 431 -0.95 36.48 5.83
CA GLY A 431 -0.56 37.62 4.97
C GLY A 431 0.05 37.27 3.62
N ALA A 432 0.31 35.99 3.32
CA ALA A 432 0.82 35.54 2.02
C ALA A 432 -0.31 34.96 1.17
N LEU A 433 -0.92 35.79 0.31
CA LEU A 433 -2.14 35.44 -0.45
C LEU A 433 -1.87 34.59 -1.72
N ASP A 434 -0.63 34.56 -2.23
CA ASP A 434 -0.30 34.01 -3.56
C ASP A 434 0.69 32.85 -3.50
N SER A 435 0.99 32.35 -2.32
CA SER A 435 1.92 31.23 -2.12
C SER A 435 1.47 30.32 -1.00
N PHE A 436 1.86 29.04 -1.09
CA PHE A 436 1.74 28.07 0.00
C PHE A 436 3.13 27.68 0.51
N VAL A 437 3.20 27.37 1.78
CA VAL A 437 4.31 26.58 2.31
C VAL A 437 3.90 25.12 2.17
N VAL A 438 4.73 24.36 1.49
CA VAL A 438 4.52 22.92 1.25
C VAL A 438 5.45 22.13 2.13
N GLY A 439 4.91 21.15 2.85
CA GLY A 439 5.66 20.16 3.59
C GLY A 439 5.58 18.81 2.91
N ALA A 440 6.70 18.11 2.87
CA ALA A 440 6.84 16.78 2.29
C ALA A 440 7.68 15.88 3.20
N VAL A 441 7.42 14.59 3.18
CA VAL A 441 8.23 13.57 3.88
C VAL A 441 9.52 13.30 3.10
N GLY A 442 9.50 13.47 1.78
CA GLY A 442 10.66 13.27 0.92
C GLY A 442 10.69 14.20 -0.28
N MET A 443 11.88 14.38 -0.85
CA MET A 443 12.12 15.34 -1.94
C MET A 443 11.39 14.99 -3.25
N LEU A 444 11.17 13.70 -3.51
CA LEU A 444 10.47 13.26 -4.72
C LEU A 444 9.01 13.74 -4.77
N GLN A 445 8.38 13.98 -3.61
CA GLN A 445 7.03 14.54 -3.56
C GLN A 445 6.95 15.94 -4.17
N PHE A 446 7.99 16.77 -4.07
CA PHE A 446 8.04 18.07 -4.74
C PHE A 446 8.12 17.95 -6.26
N GLU A 447 8.89 16.99 -6.77
CA GLU A 447 8.98 16.74 -8.21
C GLU A 447 7.63 16.25 -8.77
N VAL A 448 6.94 15.36 -8.04
CA VAL A 448 5.59 14.90 -8.38
C VAL A 448 4.59 16.04 -8.34
N LEU A 449 4.66 16.91 -7.32
CA LEU A 449 3.81 18.09 -7.21
C LEU A 449 3.98 19.02 -8.42
N GLU A 450 5.24 19.34 -8.78
CA GLU A 450 5.55 20.20 -9.92
C GLU A 450 5.06 19.59 -11.24
N TYR A 451 5.33 18.31 -11.44
CA TYR A 451 4.88 17.56 -12.61
C TYR A 451 3.35 17.58 -12.75
N ARG A 452 2.62 17.29 -11.67
CA ARG A 452 1.16 17.22 -11.67
C ARG A 452 0.52 18.59 -11.88
N LEU A 453 1.02 19.64 -11.21
CA LEU A 453 0.51 21.01 -11.40
C LEU A 453 0.71 21.49 -12.83
N LYS A 454 1.84 21.16 -13.44
CA LYS A 454 2.11 21.51 -14.84
C LYS A 454 1.20 20.76 -15.80
N ASN A 455 1.08 19.45 -15.67
CA ASN A 455 0.39 18.61 -16.66
C ASN A 455 -1.13 18.55 -16.47
N GLU A 456 -1.61 18.60 -15.22
CA GLU A 456 -3.04 18.49 -14.91
C GLU A 456 -3.73 19.86 -14.78
N TYR A 457 -3.01 20.87 -14.34
CA TYR A 457 -3.57 22.21 -14.09
C TYR A 457 -2.97 23.31 -14.97
N GLY A 458 -1.96 23.00 -15.75
CA GLY A 458 -1.27 23.92 -16.66
C GLY A 458 -0.48 25.02 -15.92
N VAL A 459 -0.02 24.76 -14.70
CA VAL A 459 0.67 25.73 -13.83
C VAL A 459 2.13 25.37 -13.68
N ASP A 460 3.04 26.25 -14.12
CA ASP A 460 4.47 26.17 -13.79
C ASP A 460 4.73 26.80 -12.43
N LEU A 461 5.53 26.13 -11.59
CA LEU A 461 5.85 26.58 -10.23
C LEU A 461 7.17 27.33 -10.13
N LEU A 462 7.21 28.30 -9.21
CA LEU A 462 8.39 28.74 -8.52
C LEU A 462 8.48 27.94 -7.21
N ASN A 463 9.57 27.25 -7.01
CA ASN A 463 9.80 26.40 -5.84
C ASN A 463 11.06 26.91 -5.11
N ASN A 464 10.88 27.44 -3.89
CA ASN A 464 11.95 27.95 -3.06
C ASN A 464 12.04 27.14 -1.78
N THR A 465 13.10 26.33 -1.65
CA THR A 465 13.36 25.54 -0.45
C THR A 465 13.47 26.42 0.79
N LEU A 466 12.88 25.99 1.89
CA LEU A 466 12.93 26.65 3.19
C LEU A 466 13.88 25.90 4.14
N PRO A 467 14.57 26.60 5.05
CA PRO A 467 15.57 26.00 5.95
C PRO A 467 14.92 25.39 7.21
N TYR A 468 13.79 24.72 7.06
CA TYR A 468 13.08 24.03 8.14
C TYR A 468 13.07 22.53 7.91
N SER A 469 13.13 21.76 8.98
CA SER A 469 13.04 20.29 8.94
C SER A 469 12.10 19.72 10.01
N VAL A 470 11.52 20.56 10.84
CA VAL A 470 10.66 20.14 11.95
C VAL A 470 9.37 20.96 11.94
N ALA A 471 8.24 20.26 11.97
CA ALA A 471 6.92 20.85 12.19
C ALA A 471 6.38 20.43 13.56
N ARG A 472 5.76 21.38 14.28
CA ARG A 472 5.06 21.11 15.54
C ARG A 472 3.72 21.81 15.56
N TRP A 473 2.67 21.07 15.84
CA TRP A 473 1.32 21.59 16.04
C TRP A 473 1.15 22.10 17.46
N ILE A 474 0.59 23.30 17.61
CA ILE A 474 0.26 23.82 18.94
C ILE A 474 -1.09 23.25 19.36
N ASP A 475 -1.14 22.65 20.54
CA ASP A 475 -2.39 22.16 21.13
C ASP A 475 -3.15 23.30 21.81
N GLY A 476 -4.40 23.52 21.40
CA GLY A 476 -5.25 24.60 21.92
C GLY A 476 -5.00 25.98 21.30
N GLU A 477 -5.68 26.98 21.82
CA GLU A 477 -5.53 28.38 21.43
C GLU A 477 -4.38 29.02 22.21
N VAL A 478 -3.38 29.52 21.49
CA VAL A 478 -2.23 30.22 22.08
C VAL A 478 -2.06 31.57 21.36
N ASP A 479 -1.83 32.63 22.16
CA ASP A 479 -1.41 33.91 21.59
C ASP A 479 -0.01 33.78 20.99
N ILE A 480 0.06 33.80 19.67
CA ILE A 480 1.31 33.67 18.91
C ILE A 480 2.34 34.72 19.33
N ALA A 481 1.89 35.93 19.67
CA ALA A 481 2.76 37.01 20.09
C ALA A 481 3.42 36.77 21.46
N SER A 482 2.87 35.88 22.25
CA SER A 482 3.42 35.49 23.57
C SER A 482 4.49 34.39 23.49
N LEU A 483 4.65 33.69 22.34
CA LEU A 483 5.63 32.64 22.16
C LEU A 483 7.06 33.17 22.21
N LYS A 484 7.90 32.52 23.00
CA LYS A 484 9.31 32.89 23.17
C LYS A 484 10.23 31.97 22.38
N GLY A 485 11.29 32.56 21.81
CA GLY A 485 12.33 31.79 21.11
C GLY A 485 11.94 31.33 19.70
N VAL A 486 10.89 31.92 19.13
CA VAL A 486 10.40 31.61 17.77
C VAL A 486 10.88 32.60 16.72
N ASP A 487 11.84 33.46 17.02
CA ASP A 487 12.33 34.51 16.13
C ASP A 487 12.86 33.98 14.78
N ASN A 488 13.40 32.77 14.77
CA ASN A 488 13.88 32.05 13.57
C ASN A 488 12.94 30.94 13.11
N ALA A 489 11.73 30.89 13.64
CA ALA A 489 10.70 29.95 13.25
C ALA A 489 9.73 30.60 12.26
N MET A 490 9.02 29.80 11.50
CA MET A 490 7.88 30.24 10.69
C MET A 490 6.60 29.70 11.30
N ILE A 491 5.67 30.60 11.57
CA ILE A 491 4.33 30.23 12.06
C ILE A 491 3.37 30.22 10.88
N VAL A 492 2.70 29.07 10.71
CA VAL A 492 1.78 28.80 9.61
C VAL A 492 0.50 28.16 10.12
N LYS A 493 -0.51 28.10 9.28
CA LYS A 493 -1.76 27.36 9.52
C LYS A 493 -1.84 26.16 8.59
N ASP A 494 -2.26 24.99 9.12
CA ASP A 494 -2.56 23.85 8.27
C ASP A 494 -3.96 23.97 7.61
N ASN A 495 -4.33 22.99 6.82
CA ASN A 495 -5.62 22.94 6.10
C ASN A 495 -6.87 22.86 7.01
N ARG A 496 -6.68 22.69 8.34
CA ARG A 496 -7.74 22.70 9.37
C ARG A 496 -7.63 23.93 10.29
N ASP A 497 -6.92 24.98 9.86
CA ASP A 497 -6.68 26.23 10.59
C ASP A 497 -5.92 26.08 11.93
N ARG A 498 -5.23 24.92 12.12
CA ARG A 498 -4.41 24.70 13.32
C ARG A 498 -3.07 25.38 13.18
N THR A 499 -2.59 25.97 14.28
CA THR A 499 -1.29 26.64 14.31
C THR A 499 -0.15 25.64 14.29
N VAL A 500 0.80 25.84 13.37
CA VAL A 500 2.00 25.02 13.20
C VAL A 500 3.23 25.89 13.24
N VAL A 501 4.24 25.47 14.00
CA VAL A 501 5.54 26.12 14.09
C VAL A 501 6.54 25.29 13.29
N LEU A 502 7.17 25.91 12.28
CA LEU A 502 8.23 25.31 11.49
C LEU A 502 9.58 25.78 12.01
N ILE A 503 10.47 24.83 12.31
CA ILE A 503 11.75 25.06 12.98
C ILE A 503 12.86 24.33 12.22
N SER A 504 14.09 24.83 12.31
CA SER A 504 15.22 24.32 11.53
C SER A 504 15.67 22.91 11.98
N ASN A 505 15.56 22.58 13.27
CA ASN A 505 16.01 21.28 13.80
C ASN A 505 15.40 21.00 15.19
N GLU A 506 15.53 19.75 15.65
CA GLU A 506 15.00 19.27 16.95
C GLU A 506 15.67 19.95 18.14
N TRP A 507 16.95 20.35 18.04
CA TRP A 507 17.62 21.07 19.12
C TRP A 507 16.98 22.42 19.39
N GLN A 508 16.67 23.16 18.32
CA GLN A 508 15.95 24.44 18.43
C GLN A 508 14.53 24.24 18.98
N MET A 509 13.89 23.13 18.60
CA MET A 509 12.57 22.78 19.15
C MET A 509 12.61 22.56 20.66
N GLY A 510 13.60 21.82 21.18
CA GLY A 510 13.79 21.64 22.61
C GLY A 510 13.92 22.98 23.35
N TRP A 511 14.69 23.92 22.79
CA TRP A 511 14.87 25.26 23.34
C TRP A 511 13.59 26.12 23.33
N VAL A 512 12.74 25.98 22.29
CA VAL A 512 11.42 26.64 22.23
C VAL A 512 10.49 26.05 23.28
N GLN A 513 10.47 24.72 23.45
CA GLN A 513 9.65 24.04 24.44
C GLN A 513 10.01 24.46 25.89
N GLU A 514 11.31 24.56 26.20
CA GLU A 514 11.77 24.99 27.53
C GLU A 514 11.32 26.42 27.89
N ARG A 515 11.19 27.30 26.90
CA ARG A 515 10.77 28.69 27.09
C ARG A 515 9.27 28.90 27.11
N ASN A 516 8.53 27.89 26.68
CA ASN A 516 7.07 27.90 26.65
C ASN A 516 6.50 26.67 27.37
N PRO A 517 6.75 26.52 28.70
CA PRO A 517 6.38 25.30 29.41
C PRO A 517 4.87 25.05 29.46
N ASP A 518 4.08 26.11 29.33
CA ASP A 518 2.60 26.03 29.34
C ASP A 518 2.00 25.71 27.95
N VAL A 519 2.84 25.59 26.93
CA VAL A 519 2.40 25.29 25.55
C VAL A 519 2.78 23.85 25.20
N THR A 520 1.81 23.08 24.77
CA THR A 520 2.03 21.73 24.26
C THR A 520 2.29 21.76 22.77
N PHE A 521 3.47 21.28 22.36
CA PHE A 521 3.84 21.13 20.95
C PHE A 521 3.77 19.65 20.58
N LEU A 522 2.88 19.33 19.63
CA LEU A 522 2.62 17.98 19.16
C LEU A 522 3.46 17.67 17.90
N THR A 523 4.00 16.48 17.81
CA THR A 523 4.71 16.00 16.61
C THR A 523 3.78 15.76 15.44
N THR A 524 2.53 15.37 15.75
CA THR A 524 1.44 15.15 14.80
C THR A 524 0.19 15.84 15.30
N PRO A 525 -0.71 16.28 14.43
CA PRO A 525 -1.97 16.89 14.86
C PRO A 525 -2.84 15.86 15.60
N LYS A 526 -3.59 16.30 16.60
CA LYS A 526 -4.61 15.47 17.25
C LYS A 526 -5.61 14.95 16.23
N LEU A 527 -5.95 13.68 16.38
CA LEU A 527 -6.97 13.02 15.58
C LEU A 527 -8.37 13.52 15.99
N HIS A 528 -9.34 13.44 15.07
CA HIS A 528 -10.70 13.97 15.31
C HIS A 528 -11.41 13.33 16.52
N HIS A 529 -11.07 12.10 16.89
CA HIS A 529 -11.65 11.41 18.03
C HIS A 529 -10.95 11.74 19.37
N GLU A 530 -9.85 12.51 19.33
CA GLU A 530 -9.12 12.99 20.51
C GLU A 530 -9.47 14.45 20.86
N LEU A 531 -10.29 15.10 20.04
CA LEU A 531 -10.85 16.42 20.25
C LEU A 531 -12.21 16.35 20.95
#